data_f1df38f8032cfc9bf4ca9bdd14c35649
#
_entry.id   f1df38f8032cfc9bf4ca9bdd14c35649
#
_cell.length_a   1.000
_cell.length_b   1.000
_cell.length_c   1.000
_cell.angle_alpha   90.00
_cell.angle_beta   90.00
_cell.angle_gamma   90.00
#
_symmetry.space_group_name_H-M   'P 1'
#
loop_
_entity.id
_entity.type
_entity.pdbx_description
1 polymer ?
#
loop_
_entity_poly.entity_id
_entity_poly.type
_entity_poly.pdbx_seq_one_letter_code
_entity_poly.pdbx_strand_id
1 'polypeptide(L)'
;LNSPVAFWLNFPNEERVFWVDRQSDRIVVGAKRLATVKDDEARHNYAYVFYGDTFFENSKDPKWAGMGHEMIAFTHYYIVENGESFYLHAGESVPITDFEVPRVRHNYKETSDDKAAWDILMNAIADGISSGEMTKVVSSREVQFTSKTPYNVASILANLVDNNPNCFIFGYEKNGRTFVGASPEILVR
;
A
#
# COMPACT_ATOMS: atom_id res chain seq x y z
N LEU A 1 12.01 -2.43 -17.50
CA LEU A 1 10.53 -2.58 -17.44
C LEU A 1 9.85 -1.27 -17.78
N ASN A 2 8.71 -1.33 -18.47
CA ASN A 2 7.91 -0.16 -18.81
C ASN A 2 7.10 0.38 -17.60
N SER A 3 6.93 -0.46 -16.58
CA SER A 3 6.21 -0.07 -15.36
C SER A 3 6.70 -0.85 -14.14
N PRO A 4 6.83 -0.20 -12.97
CA PRO A 4 7.09 -0.89 -11.70
C PRO A 4 6.02 -1.93 -11.35
N VAL A 5 4.79 -1.73 -11.82
CA VAL A 5 3.70 -2.70 -11.64
C VAL A 5 3.94 -3.98 -12.45
N ALA A 6 4.68 -3.91 -13.58
CA ALA A 6 5.08 -5.11 -14.30
C ALA A 6 5.99 -6.01 -13.45
N PHE A 7 6.86 -5.41 -12.60
CA PHE A 7 7.66 -6.19 -11.66
C PHE A 7 6.78 -6.91 -10.62
N TRP A 8 5.78 -6.23 -10.08
CA TRP A 8 4.80 -6.84 -9.17
C TRP A 8 4.13 -8.08 -9.78
N LEU A 9 3.82 -8.07 -11.06
CA LEU A 9 3.18 -9.18 -11.76
C LEU A 9 4.07 -10.42 -11.91
N ASN A 10 5.41 -10.28 -11.82
CA ASN A 10 6.32 -11.43 -11.92
C ASN A 10 6.31 -12.35 -10.70
N PHE A 11 5.72 -11.92 -9.59
CA PHE A 11 5.75 -12.66 -8.34
C PHE A 11 4.33 -12.94 -7.81
N PRO A 12 3.47 -13.63 -8.59
CA PRO A 12 2.13 -13.98 -8.13
C PRO A 12 2.22 -14.92 -6.92
N ASN A 13 1.33 -14.74 -5.95
CA ASN A 13 1.23 -15.52 -4.71
C ASN A 13 2.42 -15.39 -3.73
N GLU A 14 3.39 -14.54 -4.02
CA GLU A 14 4.47 -14.22 -3.09
C GLU A 14 4.08 -13.04 -2.20
N GLU A 15 4.69 -12.96 -1.03
CA GLU A 15 4.63 -11.75 -0.24
C GLU A 15 5.40 -10.65 -0.95
N ARG A 16 4.77 -9.47 -1.11
CA ARG A 16 5.33 -8.39 -1.91
C ARG A 16 4.87 -7.02 -1.43
N VAL A 17 5.71 -6.04 -1.68
CA VAL A 17 5.49 -4.64 -1.33
C VAL A 17 5.67 -3.76 -2.56
N PHE A 18 4.88 -2.69 -2.61
CA PHE A 18 4.95 -1.63 -3.60
C PHE A 18 4.98 -0.30 -2.88
N TRP A 19 5.97 0.53 -3.15
CA TRP A 19 6.12 1.83 -2.52
C TRP A 19 6.53 2.89 -3.53
N VAL A 20 5.79 4.00 -3.59
CA VAL A 20 6.14 5.18 -4.36
C VAL A 20 6.31 6.34 -3.40
N ASP A 21 7.52 6.89 -3.36
CA ASP A 21 7.84 8.12 -2.67
C ASP A 21 7.99 9.26 -3.69
N ARG A 22 6.99 10.12 -3.75
CA ARG A 22 6.99 11.26 -4.68
C ARG A 22 7.92 12.38 -4.24
N GLN A 23 8.35 12.42 -3.00
CA GLN A 23 9.26 13.47 -2.51
C GLN A 23 10.70 13.18 -2.89
N SER A 24 11.10 11.91 -2.86
CA SER A 24 12.43 11.47 -3.26
C SER A 24 12.50 10.96 -4.70
N ASP A 25 11.40 11.04 -5.47
CA ASP A 25 11.27 10.47 -6.82
C ASP A 25 11.73 9.00 -6.87
N ARG A 26 11.33 8.24 -5.85
CA ARG A 26 11.73 6.85 -5.69
C ARG A 26 10.55 5.91 -5.73
N ILE A 27 10.72 4.79 -6.43
CA ILE A 27 9.80 3.66 -6.41
C ILE A 27 10.57 2.43 -5.97
N VAL A 28 10.02 1.69 -5.01
CA VAL A 28 10.59 0.41 -4.55
C VAL A 28 9.50 -0.65 -4.61
N VAL A 29 9.76 -1.72 -5.34
CA VAL A 29 8.90 -2.91 -5.36
C VAL A 29 9.72 -4.08 -4.84
N GLY A 30 9.28 -4.69 -3.74
CA GLY A 30 9.93 -5.86 -3.16
C GLY A 30 9.05 -7.10 -3.31
N ALA A 31 9.66 -8.27 -3.53
CA ALA A 31 8.93 -9.52 -3.66
C ALA A 31 9.70 -10.70 -3.08
N LYS A 32 8.97 -11.68 -2.57
CA LYS A 32 9.44 -12.90 -1.93
C LYS A 32 10.24 -12.60 -0.66
N ARG A 33 9.60 -12.81 0.49
CA ARG A 33 10.22 -12.57 1.80
C ARG A 33 11.58 -13.28 1.90
N LEU A 34 12.62 -12.53 2.22
CA LEU A 34 13.95 -13.05 2.56
C LEU A 34 14.06 -13.28 4.07
N ALA A 35 13.67 -12.27 4.85
CA ALA A 35 13.80 -12.30 6.30
C ALA A 35 12.80 -11.37 7.00
N THR A 36 12.46 -11.71 8.25
CA THR A 36 11.96 -10.73 9.21
C THR A 36 13.18 -10.13 9.91
N VAL A 37 13.29 -8.82 9.85
CA VAL A 37 14.39 -8.04 10.46
C VAL A 37 14.02 -7.78 11.91
N LYS A 38 14.88 -8.17 12.83
CA LYS A 38 14.54 -8.21 14.26
C LYS A 38 14.60 -6.85 14.96
N ASP A 39 15.49 -5.98 14.51
CA ASP A 39 15.76 -4.69 15.16
C ASP A 39 16.41 -3.70 14.17
N ASP A 40 16.57 -2.47 14.62
CA ASP A 40 17.17 -1.41 13.83
C ASP A 40 18.65 -1.66 13.47
N GLU A 41 19.40 -2.40 14.25
CA GLU A 41 20.78 -2.73 13.93
C GLU A 41 20.83 -3.73 12.78
N ALA A 42 19.98 -4.75 12.79
CA ALA A 42 19.91 -5.77 11.76
C ALA A 42 19.46 -5.22 10.39
N ARG A 43 18.72 -4.09 10.34
CA ARG A 43 18.26 -3.50 9.07
C ARG A 43 19.41 -3.09 8.15
N HIS A 44 20.57 -2.74 8.69
CA HIS A 44 21.75 -2.33 7.91
C HIS A 44 22.35 -3.47 7.07
N ASN A 45 21.94 -4.70 7.31
CA ASN A 45 22.36 -5.86 6.51
C ASN A 45 21.59 -6.02 5.20
N TYR A 46 20.56 -5.19 4.98
CA TYR A 46 19.67 -5.28 3.83
C TYR A 46 19.66 -3.97 3.03
N ALA A 47 19.53 -4.07 1.72
CA ALA A 47 19.45 -2.89 0.86
C ALA A 47 18.21 -2.05 1.16
N TYR A 48 17.08 -2.72 1.37
CA TYR A 48 15.80 -2.11 1.75
C TYR A 48 15.09 -2.97 2.79
N VAL A 49 14.42 -2.32 3.71
CA VAL A 49 13.53 -2.95 4.68
C VAL A 49 12.19 -2.23 4.61
N PHE A 50 11.13 -2.99 4.42
CA PHE A 50 9.76 -2.49 4.53
C PHE A 50 9.28 -2.67 5.97
N TYR A 51 8.70 -1.62 6.51
CA TYR A 51 8.03 -1.65 7.81
C TYR A 51 6.59 -1.19 7.65
N GLY A 52 5.67 -1.94 8.20
CA GLY A 52 4.27 -1.58 8.30
C GLY A 52 3.75 -1.90 9.68
N ASP A 53 2.91 -1.01 10.23
CA ASP A 53 2.34 -1.19 11.55
C ASP A 53 0.86 -0.82 11.56
N THR A 54 0.13 -1.37 12.52
CA THR A 54 -1.22 -0.94 12.83
C THR A 54 -1.17 0.25 13.78
N PHE A 55 -2.11 1.18 13.65
CA PHE A 55 -2.16 2.36 14.50
C PHE A 55 -2.33 2.02 16.00
N PHE A 56 -3.03 0.93 16.29
CA PHE A 56 -3.20 0.42 17.65
C PHE A 56 -2.45 -0.92 17.82
N GLU A 57 -1.59 -1.02 18.82
CA GLU A 57 -0.76 -2.19 19.09
C GLU A 57 -1.53 -3.52 19.18
N ASN A 58 -2.77 -3.49 19.61
CA ASN A 58 -3.59 -4.67 19.85
C ASN A 58 -4.85 -4.67 18.98
N SER A 59 -4.75 -4.30 17.71
CA SER A 59 -5.89 -4.40 16.82
C SER A 59 -6.40 -5.84 16.74
N LYS A 60 -7.62 -6.05 17.27
CA LYS A 60 -8.31 -7.35 17.20
C LYS A 60 -9.10 -7.53 15.91
N ASP A 61 -9.06 -6.54 15.02
CA ASP A 61 -9.77 -6.64 13.74
C ASP A 61 -9.12 -7.74 12.89
N PRO A 62 -9.86 -8.80 12.53
CA PRO A 62 -9.33 -9.89 11.73
C PRO A 62 -8.84 -9.45 10.34
N LYS A 63 -9.20 -8.26 9.86
CA LYS A 63 -8.67 -7.68 8.63
C LYS A 63 -7.16 -7.47 8.70
N TRP A 64 -6.62 -7.19 9.88
CA TRP A 64 -5.20 -6.93 10.13
C TRP A 64 -4.43 -8.15 10.63
N ALA A 65 -5.09 -9.29 10.81
CA ALA A 65 -4.43 -10.49 11.32
C ALA A 65 -3.26 -10.92 10.43
N GLY A 66 -2.05 -10.92 11.00
CA GLY A 66 -0.80 -11.25 10.31
C GLY A 66 -0.30 -10.19 9.32
N MET A 67 -0.84 -8.97 9.39
CA MET A 67 -0.34 -7.80 8.64
C MET A 67 0.10 -6.72 9.63
N GLY A 68 1.32 -6.23 9.48
CA GLY A 68 1.92 -5.20 10.36
C GLY A 68 2.79 -5.77 11.48
N HIS A 69 3.41 -4.87 12.26
CA HIS A 69 4.37 -5.12 13.35
C HIS A 69 5.64 -5.88 12.91
N GLU A 70 5.97 -5.83 11.64
CA GLU A 70 7.14 -6.53 11.11
C GLU A 70 7.98 -5.60 10.23
N MET A 71 9.29 -5.67 10.42
CA MET A 71 10.27 -5.19 9.45
C MET A 71 10.63 -6.35 8.52
N ILE A 72 10.50 -6.16 7.20
CA ILE A 72 10.63 -7.23 6.22
C ILE A 72 11.66 -6.84 5.17
N ALA A 73 12.60 -7.75 4.90
CA ALA A 73 13.47 -7.71 3.74
C ALA A 73 13.01 -8.73 2.69
N PHE A 74 13.15 -8.39 1.43
CA PHE A 74 12.73 -9.23 0.30
C PHE A 74 13.93 -9.77 -0.47
N THR A 75 13.72 -10.86 -1.18
CA THR A 75 14.76 -11.47 -2.01
C THR A 75 14.98 -10.69 -3.31
N HIS A 76 13.92 -10.10 -3.87
CA HIS A 76 13.96 -9.38 -5.13
C HIS A 76 13.42 -7.97 -4.95
N TYR A 77 14.13 -6.99 -5.53
CA TYR A 77 13.70 -5.60 -5.56
C TYR A 77 13.84 -5.01 -6.96
N TYR A 78 12.85 -4.26 -7.36
CA TYR A 78 12.90 -3.34 -8.48
C TYR A 78 12.79 -1.92 -7.96
N ILE A 79 13.78 -1.12 -8.31
CA ILE A 79 13.92 0.24 -7.80
C ILE A 79 13.97 1.17 -8.99
N VAL A 80 13.21 2.26 -8.92
CA VAL A 80 13.34 3.40 -9.83
C VAL A 80 13.72 4.59 -8.99
N GLU A 81 14.81 5.26 -9.35
CA GLU A 81 15.32 6.44 -8.66
C GLU A 81 16.04 7.34 -9.65
N ASN A 82 15.73 8.64 -9.65
CA ASN A 82 16.33 9.64 -10.54
C ASN A 82 16.25 9.27 -12.04
N GLY A 83 15.17 8.63 -12.46
CA GLY A 83 14.95 8.19 -13.83
C GLY A 83 15.72 6.92 -14.24
N GLU A 84 16.50 6.34 -13.36
CA GLU A 84 17.19 5.05 -13.57
C GLU A 84 16.42 3.92 -12.89
N SER A 85 16.55 2.70 -13.40
CA SER A 85 15.91 1.52 -12.81
C SER A 85 16.92 0.41 -12.55
N PHE A 86 16.75 -0.27 -11.41
CA PHE A 86 17.65 -1.31 -10.94
C PHE A 86 16.87 -2.54 -10.53
N TYR A 87 17.41 -3.71 -10.87
CA TYR A 87 16.93 -4.98 -10.31
C TYR A 87 18.00 -5.52 -9.36
N LEU A 88 17.67 -5.63 -8.08
CA LEU A 88 18.50 -6.23 -7.04
C LEU A 88 17.91 -7.56 -6.61
N HIS A 89 18.78 -8.54 -6.30
CA HIS A 89 18.35 -9.82 -5.78
C HIS A 89 19.37 -10.39 -4.79
N ALA A 90 18.88 -11.15 -3.82
CA ALA A 90 19.68 -11.99 -2.94
C ALA A 90 19.59 -13.43 -3.44
N GLY A 91 20.75 -14.08 -3.67
CA GLY A 91 20.82 -15.42 -4.26
C GLY A 91 20.61 -15.42 -5.78
N GLU A 92 19.84 -16.36 -6.28
CA GLU A 92 19.61 -16.52 -7.72
C GLU A 92 18.72 -15.41 -8.30
N SER A 93 19.12 -14.88 -9.46
CA SER A 93 18.25 -14.01 -10.24
C SER A 93 17.15 -14.84 -10.93
N VAL A 94 15.98 -14.22 -11.08
CA VAL A 94 14.90 -14.81 -11.87
C VAL A 94 14.68 -13.96 -13.13
N PRO A 95 14.28 -14.58 -14.25
CA PRO A 95 13.90 -13.82 -15.43
C PRO A 95 12.73 -12.90 -15.11
N ILE A 96 12.85 -11.62 -15.43
CA ILE A 96 11.80 -10.63 -15.24
C ILE A 96 11.16 -10.32 -16.58
N THR A 97 9.87 -10.59 -16.70
CA THR A 97 9.06 -10.30 -17.88
C THR A 97 8.44 -8.91 -17.75
N ASP A 98 8.50 -8.14 -18.81
CA ASP A 98 7.82 -6.85 -18.90
C ASP A 98 6.34 -7.05 -19.30
N PHE A 99 5.55 -7.49 -18.33
CA PHE A 99 4.12 -7.72 -18.53
C PHE A 99 3.39 -6.42 -18.86
N GLU A 100 2.45 -6.50 -19.78
CA GLU A 100 1.47 -5.44 -19.95
C GLU A 100 0.62 -5.33 -18.68
N VAL A 101 0.54 -4.12 -18.12
CA VAL A 101 -0.23 -3.87 -16.90
C VAL A 101 -1.70 -3.81 -17.23
N PRO A 102 -2.53 -4.72 -16.68
CA PRO A 102 -3.94 -4.77 -16.99
C PRO A 102 -4.67 -3.50 -16.52
N ARG A 103 -5.61 -3.02 -17.34
CA ARG A 103 -6.50 -1.92 -17.01
C ARG A 103 -7.92 -2.45 -16.90
N VAL A 104 -8.24 -3.04 -15.75
CA VAL A 104 -9.51 -3.71 -15.50
C VAL A 104 -10.50 -2.75 -14.87
N ARG A 105 -11.70 -2.67 -15.44
CA ARG A 105 -12.84 -2.00 -14.82
C ARG A 105 -13.61 -3.03 -14.00
N HIS A 106 -13.56 -2.89 -12.69
CA HIS A 106 -14.29 -3.78 -11.79
C HIS A 106 -15.76 -3.39 -11.67
N ASN A 107 -16.65 -4.38 -11.76
CA ASN A 107 -18.04 -4.25 -11.36
C ASN A 107 -18.14 -4.63 -9.88
N TYR A 108 -18.47 -3.67 -9.05
CA TYR A 108 -18.62 -3.84 -7.61
C TYR A 108 -19.98 -3.34 -7.13
N LYS A 109 -20.39 -3.87 -5.99
CA LYS A 109 -21.56 -3.41 -5.27
C LYS A 109 -21.13 -2.94 -3.88
N GLU A 110 -21.55 -1.74 -3.51
CA GLU A 110 -21.43 -1.28 -2.13
C GLU A 110 -22.34 -2.12 -1.23
N THR A 111 -21.79 -2.62 -0.13
CA THR A 111 -22.49 -3.50 0.83
C THR A 111 -22.58 -2.89 2.23
N SER A 112 -21.86 -1.81 2.51
CA SER A 112 -22.02 -1.02 3.72
C SER A 112 -23.18 -0.03 3.57
N ASP A 113 -23.91 0.20 4.64
CA ASP A 113 -24.95 1.23 4.73
C ASP A 113 -24.70 2.08 5.97
N ASP A 114 -23.76 2.98 5.87
CA ASP A 114 -23.33 3.90 6.94
C ASP A 114 -23.60 5.37 6.60
N LYS A 115 -24.27 5.64 5.46
CA LYS A 115 -24.44 7.00 4.96
C LYS A 115 -25.14 7.90 5.97
N ALA A 116 -26.18 7.41 6.64
CA ALA A 116 -26.90 8.21 7.63
C ALA A 116 -26.02 8.56 8.83
N ALA A 117 -25.20 7.60 9.32
CA ALA A 117 -24.27 7.84 10.42
C ALA A 117 -23.16 8.85 9.99
N TRP A 118 -22.70 8.75 8.76
CA TRP A 118 -21.75 9.70 8.19
C TRP A 118 -22.32 11.11 8.11
N ASP A 119 -23.56 11.27 7.62
CA ASP A 119 -24.21 12.58 7.50
C ASP A 119 -24.42 13.22 8.90
N ILE A 120 -24.78 12.43 9.93
CA ILE A 120 -24.86 12.90 11.33
C ILE A 120 -23.51 13.38 11.84
N LEU A 121 -22.46 12.60 11.63
CA LEU A 121 -21.09 12.96 12.03
C LEU A 121 -20.64 14.27 11.37
N MET A 122 -20.85 14.40 10.05
CA MET A 122 -20.45 15.59 9.32
C MET A 122 -21.17 16.84 9.77
N ASN A 123 -22.46 16.75 10.11
CA ASN A 123 -23.22 17.87 10.67
C ASN A 123 -22.69 18.27 12.05
N ALA A 124 -22.44 17.29 12.92
CA ALA A 124 -21.87 17.57 14.26
C ALA A 124 -20.49 18.23 14.18
N ILE A 125 -19.65 17.82 13.24
CA ILE A 125 -18.34 18.46 13.00
C ILE A 125 -18.52 19.91 12.51
N ALA A 126 -19.43 20.14 11.56
CA ALA A 126 -19.71 21.48 11.04
C ALA A 126 -20.20 22.42 12.13
N ASP A 127 -21.10 21.95 13.00
CA ASP A 127 -21.63 22.71 14.13
C ASP A 127 -20.51 23.03 15.15
N GLY A 128 -19.67 22.07 15.49
CA GLY A 128 -18.55 22.26 16.42
C GLY A 128 -17.50 23.25 15.89
N ILE A 129 -17.24 23.26 14.59
CA ILE A 129 -16.35 24.25 13.97
C ILE A 129 -17.02 25.63 13.96
N SER A 130 -18.31 25.72 13.63
CA SER A 130 -19.05 26.96 13.58
C SER A 130 -19.21 27.62 14.94
N SER A 131 -19.35 26.83 16.01
CA SER A 131 -19.42 27.31 17.41
C SER A 131 -18.05 27.70 17.99
N GLY A 132 -16.95 27.38 17.31
CA GLY A 132 -15.59 27.61 17.80
C GLY A 132 -15.10 26.58 18.83
N GLU A 133 -15.85 25.50 19.05
CA GLU A 133 -15.45 24.40 19.93
C GLU A 133 -14.23 23.65 19.39
N MET A 134 -14.13 23.57 18.05
CA MET A 134 -12.98 22.98 17.36
C MET A 134 -12.60 23.78 16.13
N THR A 135 -11.33 23.71 15.74
CA THR A 135 -10.79 24.43 14.57
C THR A 135 -10.56 23.52 13.37
N LYS A 136 -10.29 22.24 13.60
CA LYS A 136 -10.05 21.23 12.57
C LYS A 136 -10.39 19.85 13.10
N VAL A 137 -11.04 19.05 12.26
CA VAL A 137 -11.30 17.63 12.51
C VAL A 137 -10.92 16.83 11.27
N VAL A 138 -10.27 15.70 11.48
CA VAL A 138 -10.04 14.69 10.43
C VAL A 138 -11.02 13.56 10.66
N SER A 139 -11.91 13.34 9.71
CA SER A 139 -12.89 12.28 9.76
C SER A 139 -12.49 11.14 8.82
N SER A 140 -12.87 9.90 9.18
CA SER A 140 -12.67 8.73 8.32
C SER A 140 -13.97 7.96 8.15
N ARG A 141 -14.13 7.32 7.01
CA ARG A 141 -15.28 6.48 6.70
C ARG A 141 -14.80 5.16 6.12
N GLU A 142 -15.36 4.05 6.61
CA GLU A 142 -15.18 2.74 6.00
C GLU A 142 -16.36 2.47 5.05
N VAL A 143 -16.04 2.07 3.81
CA VAL A 143 -17.05 1.65 2.82
C VAL A 143 -16.66 0.29 2.29
N GLN A 144 -17.60 -0.65 2.30
CA GLN A 144 -17.37 -2.02 1.85
C GLN A 144 -17.93 -2.22 0.45
N PHE A 145 -17.11 -2.81 -0.41
CA PHE A 145 -17.50 -3.18 -1.75
C PHE A 145 -17.26 -4.66 -2.00
N THR A 146 -18.18 -5.30 -2.68
CA THR A 146 -18.04 -6.68 -3.12
C THR A 146 -18.05 -6.79 -4.63
N SER A 147 -17.29 -7.74 -5.16
CA SER A 147 -17.25 -8.08 -6.59
C SER A 147 -17.45 -9.57 -6.78
N LYS A 148 -18.06 -9.98 -7.90
CA LYS A 148 -18.20 -11.40 -8.28
C LYS A 148 -16.89 -12.01 -8.75
N THR A 149 -15.93 -11.19 -9.14
CA THR A 149 -14.58 -11.60 -9.57
C THR A 149 -13.54 -11.00 -8.63
N PRO A 150 -12.41 -11.66 -8.41
CA PRO A 150 -11.32 -11.09 -7.63
C PRO A 150 -10.89 -9.72 -8.17
N TYR A 151 -10.55 -8.81 -7.26
CA TYR A 151 -9.98 -7.53 -7.64
C TYR A 151 -8.59 -7.72 -8.26
N ASN A 152 -8.32 -7.01 -9.36
CA ASN A 152 -7.00 -7.00 -9.96
C ASN A 152 -6.13 -5.93 -9.29
N VAL A 153 -5.28 -6.37 -8.36
CA VAL A 153 -4.43 -5.47 -7.57
C VAL A 153 -3.47 -4.67 -8.44
N ALA A 154 -2.90 -5.28 -9.49
CA ALA A 154 -1.99 -4.58 -10.40
C ALA A 154 -2.70 -3.43 -11.13
N SER A 155 -3.95 -3.63 -11.56
CA SER A 155 -4.77 -2.56 -12.14
C SER A 155 -5.06 -1.45 -11.13
N ILE A 156 -5.32 -1.80 -9.87
CA ILE A 156 -5.55 -0.82 -8.79
C ILE A 156 -4.27 -0.01 -8.53
N LEU A 157 -3.12 -0.66 -8.35
CA LEU A 157 -1.84 0.02 -8.14
C LEU A 157 -1.51 0.97 -9.28
N ALA A 158 -1.67 0.53 -10.53
CA ALA A 158 -1.44 1.37 -11.69
C ALA A 158 -2.35 2.61 -11.70
N ASN A 159 -3.65 2.44 -11.40
CA ASN A 159 -4.59 3.55 -11.31
C ASN A 159 -4.24 4.52 -10.17
N LEU A 160 -3.78 4.00 -9.01
CA LEU A 160 -3.33 4.86 -7.90
C LEU A 160 -2.11 5.69 -8.30
N VAL A 161 -1.13 5.08 -8.96
CA VAL A 161 0.08 5.77 -9.45
C VAL A 161 -0.27 6.88 -10.43
N ASP A 162 -1.16 6.60 -11.40
CA ASP A 162 -1.51 7.54 -12.46
C ASP A 162 -2.35 8.72 -11.95
N ASN A 163 -3.26 8.47 -11.02
CA ASN A 163 -4.25 9.46 -10.60
C ASN A 163 -3.90 10.21 -9.31
N ASN A 164 -2.80 9.85 -8.64
CA ASN A 164 -2.39 10.47 -7.38
C ASN A 164 -0.93 10.94 -7.43
N PRO A 165 -0.60 11.94 -8.25
CA PRO A 165 0.79 12.37 -8.49
C PRO A 165 1.48 12.98 -7.26
N ASN A 166 0.72 13.41 -6.25
CA ASN A 166 1.24 14.06 -5.04
C ASN A 166 1.16 13.16 -3.79
N CYS A 167 0.81 11.88 -3.95
CA CYS A 167 0.65 10.96 -2.84
C CYS A 167 1.79 9.93 -2.79
N PHE A 168 2.10 9.46 -1.59
CA PHE A 168 2.75 8.18 -1.41
C PHE A 168 1.77 7.09 -1.84
N ILE A 169 2.22 6.18 -2.70
CA ILE A 169 1.42 5.00 -3.09
C ILE A 169 2.04 3.79 -2.42
N PHE A 170 1.22 2.99 -1.79
CA PHE A 170 1.69 1.78 -1.15
C PHE A 170 0.81 0.58 -1.48
N GLY A 171 1.43 -0.57 -1.50
CA GLY A 171 0.80 -1.87 -1.60
C GLY A 171 1.56 -2.89 -0.77
N TYR A 172 0.86 -3.70 0.01
CA TYR A 172 1.43 -4.82 0.73
C TYR A 172 0.52 -6.03 0.60
N GLU A 173 1.05 -7.10 0.06
CA GLU A 173 0.33 -8.35 -0.13
C GLU A 173 0.96 -9.49 0.67
N LYS A 174 0.12 -10.16 1.44
CA LYS A 174 0.50 -11.32 2.23
C LYS A 174 -0.68 -12.28 2.36
N ASN A 175 -0.45 -13.57 2.10
CA ASN A 175 -1.46 -14.62 2.27
C ASN A 175 -2.78 -14.34 1.51
N GLY A 176 -2.68 -13.84 0.28
CA GLY A 176 -3.84 -13.54 -0.57
C GLY A 176 -4.67 -12.33 -0.13
N ARG A 177 -4.18 -11.55 0.82
CA ARG A 177 -4.74 -10.26 1.22
C ARG A 177 -3.81 -9.14 0.81
N THR A 178 -4.39 -8.05 0.33
CA THR A 178 -3.62 -6.89 -0.11
C THR A 178 -4.16 -5.63 0.55
N PHE A 179 -3.25 -4.86 1.14
CA PHE A 179 -3.49 -3.51 1.62
C PHE A 179 -2.87 -2.53 0.63
N VAL A 180 -3.68 -1.66 0.04
CA VAL A 180 -3.22 -0.66 -0.94
C VAL A 180 -3.79 0.70 -0.62
N GLY A 181 -3.06 1.75 -0.96
CA GLY A 181 -3.55 3.09 -0.75
C GLY A 181 -2.71 4.17 -1.39
N ALA A 182 -3.25 5.38 -1.33
CA ALA A 182 -2.59 6.63 -1.67
C ALA A 182 -2.79 7.62 -0.52
N SER A 183 -1.72 8.22 -0.02
CA SER A 183 -1.77 9.20 1.07
C SER A 183 -0.84 10.37 0.80
N PRO A 184 -1.30 11.61 0.93
CA PRO A 184 -0.42 12.77 0.93
C PRO A 184 0.23 13.01 2.30
N GLU A 185 -0.22 12.30 3.34
CA GLU A 185 0.15 12.54 4.73
C GLU A 185 1.48 11.88 5.10
N ILE A 186 2.25 12.58 5.91
CA ILE A 186 3.49 12.11 6.52
C ILE A 186 3.27 12.10 8.03
N LEU A 187 3.37 10.93 8.65
CA LEU A 187 3.22 10.79 10.10
C LEU A 187 4.47 11.23 10.85
N VAL A 188 5.65 10.86 10.36
CA VAL A 188 6.95 11.11 10.98
C VAL A 188 8.00 11.35 9.90
N ARG A 189 8.90 12.27 10.19
CA ARG A 189 10.13 12.50 9.38
C ARG A 189 11.37 12.30 10.24
#